data_f2f46cfd8a8467f1f9239edb6f2edd87
#
_entry.id   f2f46cfd8a8467f1f9239edb6f2edd87
#
_cell.length_a   1.000
_cell.length_b   1.000
_cell.length_c   1.000
_cell.angle_alpha   90.00
_cell.angle_beta   90.00
_cell.angle_gamma   90.00
#
_symmetry.space_group_name_H-M   'P 1'
#
loop_
_entity.id
_entity.type
_entity.pdbx_description
1 polymer ?
#
loop_
_entity_poly.entity_id
_entity_poly.type
_entity_poly.pdbx_seq_one_letter_code
_entity_poly.pdbx_strand_id
1 'polypeptide(L)'
;MKKTATKQGTRRSFGISAFPIIILCFILAMVIYHFVYGNPANFINNDPNNHPIQGNLLGTIYKGGIIVPVIQTLLFTVLTLSVERLIALKRAKGKKNLQQFVTKVKSDLEEGNIEAVRQACDEQKGTVANVIKASLSTYSQVSVCDTLSKEEKQLAVRKDLEEATMLELPTMEQNLGVIATITTLGTLMGLLGTVIGMIKSFAALSSAGGTDSIALSTGISEALVNTAFGIATGACAVIAYNFFTSKIDGITHSIDEIGAYLVQSFTIKQR
;
A
#
# COMPACT_ATOMS: atom_id res chain seq x y z
N MET A 1 -17.50 22.85 36.67
CA MET A 1 -17.23 21.61 35.92
C MET A 1 -15.89 21.74 35.22
N LYS A 2 -14.83 21.17 35.76
CA LYS A 2 -13.49 21.19 35.15
C LYS A 2 -13.40 20.10 34.09
N LYS A 3 -13.26 20.48 32.81
CA LYS A 3 -12.91 19.58 31.72
C LYS A 3 -11.49 19.05 31.94
N THR A 4 -11.38 17.83 32.40
CA THR A 4 -10.13 17.08 32.34
C THR A 4 -9.90 16.68 30.87
N ALA A 5 -9.14 17.50 30.14
CA ALA A 5 -8.65 17.14 28.83
C ALA A 5 -7.64 16.00 29.01
N THR A 6 -8.08 14.79 28.74
CA THR A 6 -7.20 13.64 28.63
C THR A 6 -6.25 13.92 27.45
N LYS A 7 -4.97 14.12 27.74
CA LYS A 7 -3.91 14.20 26.74
C LYS A 7 -3.93 12.91 25.92
N GLN A 8 -4.65 12.92 24.81
CA GLN A 8 -4.45 11.95 23.73
C GLN A 8 -3.00 12.15 23.26
N GLY A 9 -2.13 11.24 23.66
CA GLY A 9 -0.78 11.18 23.14
C GLY A 9 -0.90 10.98 21.64
N THR A 10 -0.42 11.96 20.87
CA THR A 10 -0.21 11.85 19.43
C THR A 10 0.64 10.61 19.17
N ARG A 11 0.00 9.45 18.96
CA ARG A 11 0.66 8.26 18.45
C ARG A 11 1.19 8.62 17.06
N ARG A 12 2.49 8.84 16.97
CA ARG A 12 3.20 8.99 15.71
C ARG A 12 2.77 7.84 14.81
N SER A 13 2.13 8.18 13.69
CA SER A 13 1.94 7.25 12.59
C SER A 13 3.29 6.61 12.28
N PHE A 14 3.40 5.29 12.45
CA PHE A 14 4.64 4.53 12.25
C PHE A 14 4.85 4.19 10.77
N GLY A 15 4.10 4.81 9.87
CA GLY A 15 4.26 4.66 8.44
C GLY A 15 5.39 5.56 7.93
N ILE A 16 6.36 4.96 7.27
CA ILE A 16 7.38 5.70 6.53
C ILE A 16 6.67 6.37 5.35
N SER A 17 6.86 7.68 5.19
CA SER A 17 6.33 8.39 4.01
C SER A 17 6.89 7.76 2.72
N ALA A 18 6.07 7.66 1.67
CA ALA A 18 6.53 7.13 0.38
C ALA A 18 7.65 7.95 -0.26
N PHE A 19 7.72 9.25 0.02
CA PHE A 19 8.66 10.15 -0.63
C PHE A 19 10.14 9.75 -0.45
N PRO A 20 10.68 9.53 0.77
CA PRO A 20 12.07 9.08 0.93
C PRO A 20 12.31 7.68 0.32
N ILE A 21 11.30 6.81 0.30
CA ILE A 21 11.40 5.50 -0.33
C ILE A 21 11.58 5.65 -1.83
N ILE A 22 10.80 6.51 -2.49
CA ILE A 22 10.90 6.78 -3.93
C ILE A 22 12.30 7.29 -4.29
N ILE A 23 12.85 8.24 -3.49
CA ILE A 23 14.21 8.76 -3.72
C ILE A 23 15.24 7.64 -3.60
N LEU A 24 15.15 6.80 -2.57
CA LEU A 24 16.07 5.68 -2.39
C LEU A 24 15.99 4.68 -3.54
N CYS A 25 14.76 4.34 -3.97
CA CYS A 25 14.52 3.47 -5.11
C CYS A 25 15.06 4.06 -6.40
N PHE A 26 14.97 5.40 -6.59
CA PHE A 26 15.53 6.08 -7.75
C PHE A 26 17.06 6.01 -7.77
N ILE A 27 17.70 6.26 -6.64
CA ILE A 27 19.16 6.13 -6.52
C ILE A 27 19.60 4.70 -6.84
N LEU A 28 18.91 3.71 -6.28
CA LEU A 28 19.19 2.29 -6.54
C LEU A 28 18.99 1.93 -8.02
N ALA A 29 17.90 2.41 -8.64
CA ALA A 29 17.64 2.20 -10.06
C ALA A 29 18.73 2.81 -10.94
N MET A 30 19.20 4.02 -10.62
CA MET A 30 20.31 4.68 -11.32
C MET A 30 21.62 3.91 -11.18
N VAL A 31 21.92 3.41 -10.00
CA VAL A 31 23.12 2.57 -9.78
C VAL A 31 23.05 1.30 -10.62
N ILE A 32 21.94 0.59 -10.61
CA ILE A 32 21.75 -0.62 -11.42
C ILE A 32 21.82 -0.28 -12.91
N TYR A 33 21.19 0.82 -13.33
CA TYR A 33 21.21 1.26 -14.73
C TYR A 33 22.63 1.49 -15.23
N HIS A 34 23.47 2.20 -14.48
CA HIS A 34 24.85 2.50 -14.90
C HIS A 34 25.81 1.32 -14.73
N PHE A 35 25.77 0.61 -13.61
CA PHE A 35 26.79 -0.41 -13.30
C PHE A 35 26.42 -1.80 -13.81
N VAL A 36 25.14 -2.13 -13.91
CA VAL A 36 24.69 -3.47 -14.34
C VAL A 36 24.33 -3.44 -15.83
N TYR A 37 23.39 -2.58 -16.23
CA TYR A 37 22.94 -2.51 -17.62
C TYR A 37 23.96 -1.82 -18.52
N GLY A 38 24.57 -0.74 -18.05
CA GLY A 38 25.61 0.01 -18.74
C GLY A 38 27.01 -0.59 -18.66
N ASN A 39 27.16 -1.84 -18.15
CA ASN A 39 28.45 -2.50 -18.09
C ASN A 39 29.00 -2.70 -19.49
N PRO A 40 30.25 -2.28 -19.77
CA PRO A 40 30.92 -2.45 -21.09
C PRO A 40 30.82 -3.86 -21.66
N ALA A 41 30.87 -4.88 -20.82
CA ALA A 41 30.75 -6.28 -21.23
C ALA A 41 29.40 -6.65 -21.90
N ASN A 42 28.40 -5.78 -21.83
CA ASN A 42 27.11 -5.99 -22.48
C ASN A 42 27.09 -5.50 -23.96
N PHE A 43 28.15 -4.84 -24.42
CA PHE A 43 28.17 -4.15 -25.70
C PHE A 43 29.34 -4.62 -26.59
N ILE A 44 29.14 -4.47 -27.91
CA ILE A 44 30.18 -4.81 -28.90
C ILE A 44 31.39 -3.90 -28.68
N ASN A 45 32.57 -4.50 -28.72
CA ASN A 45 33.88 -3.85 -28.46
C ASN A 45 34.00 -3.27 -27.03
N ASN A 46 33.20 -3.74 -26.08
CA ASN A 46 33.17 -3.22 -24.71
C ASN A 46 32.89 -1.70 -24.61
N ASP A 47 32.16 -1.14 -25.56
CA ASP A 47 31.80 0.28 -25.59
C ASP A 47 30.26 0.42 -25.43
N PRO A 48 29.76 1.03 -24.36
CA PRO A 48 28.34 1.28 -24.16
C PRO A 48 27.67 2.14 -25.25
N ASN A 49 28.44 2.85 -26.05
CA ASN A 49 27.91 3.61 -27.18
C ASN A 49 27.55 2.70 -28.38
N ASN A 50 28.18 1.54 -28.49
CA ASN A 50 27.90 0.56 -29.53
C ASN A 50 26.58 -0.21 -29.29
N HIS A 51 26.19 -1.04 -30.27
CA HIS A 51 25.05 -1.92 -30.14
C HIS A 51 25.27 -2.99 -29.05
N PRO A 52 24.20 -3.42 -28.36
CA PRO A 52 24.27 -4.55 -27.45
C PRO A 52 24.77 -5.81 -28.17
N ILE A 53 25.47 -6.67 -27.45
CA ILE A 53 25.82 -8.00 -27.97
C ILE A 53 24.52 -8.75 -28.30
N GLN A 54 24.46 -9.40 -29.41
CA GLN A 54 23.27 -10.11 -29.88
C GLN A 54 22.77 -11.12 -28.81
N GLY A 55 21.51 -10.98 -28.38
CA GLY A 55 20.90 -11.77 -27.31
C GLY A 55 21.19 -11.28 -25.88
N ASN A 56 21.96 -10.24 -25.69
CA ASN A 56 22.20 -9.66 -24.36
C ASN A 56 21.06 -8.68 -23.98
N LEU A 57 20.17 -9.16 -23.12
CA LEU A 57 19.03 -8.37 -22.65
C LEU A 57 19.45 -7.16 -21.81
N LEU A 58 20.53 -7.26 -21.01
CA LEU A 58 20.97 -6.16 -20.16
C LEU A 58 21.42 -4.95 -20.98
N GLY A 59 22.20 -5.17 -22.03
CA GLY A 59 22.59 -4.13 -22.97
C GLY A 59 21.40 -3.52 -23.72
N THR A 60 20.43 -4.36 -24.12
CA THR A 60 19.19 -3.89 -24.77
C THR A 60 18.36 -3.02 -23.83
N ILE A 61 18.25 -3.40 -22.53
CA ILE A 61 17.57 -2.60 -21.51
C ILE A 61 18.28 -1.24 -21.33
N TYR A 62 19.62 -1.21 -21.28
CA TYR A 62 20.36 0.03 -21.14
C TYR A 62 20.03 1.04 -22.27
N LYS A 63 19.93 0.54 -23.51
CA LYS A 63 19.60 1.37 -24.67
C LYS A 63 18.20 1.94 -24.63
N GLY A 64 17.29 1.38 -23.84
CA GLY A 64 15.96 1.98 -23.57
C GLY A 64 16.00 3.39 -22.96
N GLY A 65 17.21 3.86 -22.58
CA GLY A 65 17.49 5.24 -22.19
C GLY A 65 16.94 5.61 -20.81
N ILE A 66 16.69 6.91 -20.60
CA ILE A 66 16.28 7.49 -19.31
C ILE A 66 14.95 6.94 -18.80
N ILE A 67 14.12 6.38 -19.65
CA ILE A 67 12.82 5.83 -19.27
C ILE A 67 12.99 4.55 -18.43
N VAL A 68 14.02 3.76 -18.69
CA VAL A 68 14.31 2.51 -17.95
C VAL A 68 14.47 2.74 -16.45
N PRO A 69 15.40 3.60 -15.96
CA PRO A 69 15.53 3.82 -14.52
C PRO A 69 14.27 4.42 -13.89
N VAL A 70 13.45 5.17 -14.64
CA VAL A 70 12.17 5.68 -14.14
C VAL A 70 11.21 4.52 -13.90
N ILE A 71 10.98 3.65 -14.87
CA ILE A 71 10.10 2.48 -14.72
C ILE A 71 10.62 1.55 -13.62
N GLN A 72 11.92 1.33 -13.56
CA GLN A 72 12.56 0.52 -12.52
C GLN A 72 12.36 1.10 -11.13
N THR A 73 12.41 2.43 -10.99
CA THR A 73 12.09 3.12 -9.74
C THR A 73 10.66 2.83 -9.30
N LEU A 74 9.69 2.91 -10.23
CA LEU A 74 8.30 2.59 -9.94
C LEU A 74 8.15 1.15 -9.46
N LEU A 75 8.79 0.20 -10.13
CA LEU A 75 8.76 -1.21 -9.72
C LEU A 75 9.33 -1.41 -8.32
N PHE A 76 10.51 -0.86 -8.03
CA PHE A 76 11.13 -0.96 -6.71
C PHE A 76 10.29 -0.29 -5.64
N THR A 77 9.64 0.82 -5.96
CA THR A 77 8.71 1.50 -5.05
C THR A 77 7.53 0.60 -4.70
N VAL A 78 6.89 -0.04 -5.69
CA VAL A 78 5.79 -0.99 -5.46
C VAL A 78 6.24 -2.14 -4.55
N LEU A 79 7.40 -2.75 -4.84
CA LEU A 79 7.91 -3.86 -4.04
C LEU A 79 8.21 -3.45 -2.60
N THR A 80 8.88 -2.31 -2.42
CA THR A 80 9.27 -1.80 -1.09
C THR A 80 8.03 -1.41 -0.27
N LEU A 81 7.07 -0.68 -0.88
CA LEU A 81 5.83 -0.31 -0.22
C LEU A 81 4.96 -1.55 0.07
N SER A 82 4.99 -2.57 -0.77
CA SER A 82 4.28 -3.83 -0.50
C SER A 82 4.82 -4.53 0.74
N VAL A 83 6.13 -4.60 0.90
CA VAL A 83 6.74 -5.18 2.12
C VAL A 83 6.38 -4.34 3.35
N GLU A 84 6.44 -3.03 3.24
CA GLU A 84 6.06 -2.11 4.32
C GLU A 84 4.59 -2.32 4.72
N ARG A 85 3.67 -2.39 3.75
CA ARG A 85 2.25 -2.64 4.00
C ARG A 85 1.97 -4.01 4.62
N LEU A 86 2.66 -5.06 4.19
CA LEU A 86 2.55 -6.39 4.82
C LEU A 86 2.86 -6.32 6.32
N ILE A 87 3.93 -5.63 6.69
CA ILE A 87 4.33 -5.46 8.08
C ILE A 87 3.31 -4.61 8.86
N ALA A 88 2.85 -3.50 8.27
CA ALA A 88 1.88 -2.60 8.89
C ALA A 88 0.54 -3.30 9.15
N LEU A 89 -0.01 -4.02 8.17
CA LEU A 89 -1.27 -4.74 8.31
C LEU A 89 -1.17 -5.94 9.24
N LYS A 90 -0.02 -6.62 9.28
CA LYS A 90 0.23 -7.66 10.29
C LYS A 90 0.16 -7.10 11.71
N ARG A 91 0.69 -5.88 11.93
CA ARG A 91 0.60 -5.19 13.22
C ARG A 91 -0.81 -4.70 13.52
N ALA A 92 -1.54 -4.23 12.49
CA ALA A 92 -2.92 -3.77 12.63
C ALA A 92 -3.87 -4.90 13.06
N LYS A 93 -3.67 -6.13 12.59
CA LYS A 93 -4.42 -7.32 13.01
C LYS A 93 -4.21 -7.69 14.48
N GLY A 94 -3.07 -7.31 15.06
CA GLY A 94 -2.72 -7.66 16.42
C GLY A 94 -1.95 -8.98 16.55
N LYS A 95 -1.85 -9.50 17.78
CA LYS A 95 -0.98 -10.63 18.11
C LYS A 95 -1.60 -12.00 17.84
N LYS A 96 -2.90 -12.15 18.10
CA LYS A 96 -3.65 -13.41 17.98
C LYS A 96 -4.43 -13.45 16.66
N ASN A 97 -4.98 -14.61 16.32
CA ASN A 97 -5.87 -14.76 15.16
C ASN A 97 -7.08 -13.84 15.33
N LEU A 98 -7.30 -12.97 14.33
CA LEU A 98 -8.38 -11.97 14.37
C LEU A 98 -9.76 -12.63 14.51
N GLN A 99 -10.00 -13.75 13.81
CA GLN A 99 -11.28 -14.46 13.86
C GLN A 99 -11.57 -15.00 15.28
N GLN A 100 -10.55 -15.59 15.92
CA GLN A 100 -10.68 -16.08 17.29
C GLN A 100 -10.92 -14.93 18.28
N PHE A 101 -10.28 -13.78 18.07
CA PHE A 101 -10.52 -12.58 18.85
C PHE A 101 -11.96 -12.09 18.71
N VAL A 102 -12.47 -12.00 17.47
CA VAL A 102 -13.86 -11.61 17.18
C VAL A 102 -14.83 -12.54 17.89
N THR A 103 -14.66 -13.86 17.75
CA THR A 103 -15.54 -14.85 18.40
C THR A 103 -15.51 -14.75 19.92
N LYS A 104 -14.32 -14.58 20.51
CA LYS A 104 -14.19 -14.42 21.96
C LYS A 104 -14.87 -13.15 22.46
N VAL A 105 -14.65 -12.02 21.81
CA VAL A 105 -15.27 -10.74 22.19
C VAL A 105 -16.79 -10.81 22.09
N LYS A 106 -17.34 -11.50 21.08
CA LYS A 106 -18.77 -11.72 20.96
C LYS A 106 -19.33 -12.52 22.13
N SER A 107 -18.71 -13.66 22.48
CA SER A 107 -19.12 -14.47 23.63
C SER A 107 -19.06 -13.66 24.93
N ASP A 108 -17.98 -12.94 25.18
CA ASP A 108 -17.81 -12.11 26.39
C ASP A 108 -18.86 -10.98 26.45
N LEU A 109 -19.27 -10.41 25.28
CA LEU A 109 -20.34 -9.41 25.19
C LEU A 109 -21.74 -10.01 25.47
N GLU A 110 -22.03 -11.21 24.95
CA GLU A 110 -23.28 -11.93 25.20
C GLU A 110 -23.44 -12.27 26.69
N GLU A 111 -22.35 -12.64 27.38
CA GLU A 111 -22.31 -12.85 28.81
C GLU A 111 -22.37 -11.53 29.62
N GLY A 112 -22.25 -10.39 28.95
CA GLY A 112 -22.22 -9.06 29.59
C GLY A 112 -20.94 -8.78 30.35
N ASN A 113 -19.86 -9.53 30.11
CA ASN A 113 -18.57 -9.40 30.80
C ASN A 113 -17.66 -8.38 30.10
N ILE A 114 -17.94 -7.09 30.30
CA ILE A 114 -17.21 -5.99 29.67
C ILE A 114 -15.71 -5.98 30.07
N GLU A 115 -15.39 -6.43 31.28
CA GLU A 115 -13.99 -6.47 31.72
C GLU A 115 -13.19 -7.56 30.99
N ALA A 116 -13.80 -8.72 30.71
CA ALA A 116 -13.19 -9.75 29.86
C ALA A 116 -12.92 -9.25 28.43
N VAL A 117 -13.85 -8.47 27.86
CA VAL A 117 -13.67 -7.83 26.55
C VAL A 117 -12.48 -6.86 26.56
N ARG A 118 -12.37 -6.04 27.62
CA ARG A 118 -11.25 -5.11 27.81
C ARG A 118 -9.90 -5.85 27.90
N GLN A 119 -9.87 -6.92 28.68
CA GLN A 119 -8.67 -7.77 28.80
C GLN A 119 -8.32 -8.43 27.46
N ALA A 120 -9.30 -8.95 26.73
CA ALA A 120 -9.10 -9.53 25.40
C ALA A 120 -8.49 -8.50 24.41
N CYS A 121 -8.94 -7.24 24.46
CA CYS A 121 -8.36 -6.15 23.68
C CYS A 121 -6.90 -5.85 24.08
N ASP A 122 -6.58 -5.86 25.36
CA ASP A 122 -5.21 -5.62 25.86
C ASP A 122 -4.24 -6.74 25.46
N GLU A 123 -4.72 -7.97 25.35
CA GLU A 123 -3.94 -9.11 24.86
C GLU A 123 -3.77 -9.09 23.34
N GLN A 124 -4.83 -8.79 22.60
CA GLN A 124 -4.85 -8.78 21.13
C GLN A 124 -3.95 -7.69 20.58
N LYS A 125 -4.08 -6.47 21.08
CA LYS A 125 -3.43 -5.27 20.54
C LYS A 125 -3.81 -5.02 19.05
N GLY A 126 -3.25 -3.97 18.45
CA GLY A 126 -3.54 -3.63 17.06
C GLY A 126 -4.79 -2.75 16.91
N THR A 127 -5.11 -2.43 15.67
CA THR A 127 -6.16 -1.45 15.30
C THR A 127 -7.54 -1.88 15.77
N VAL A 128 -7.94 -3.13 15.52
CA VAL A 128 -9.25 -3.64 15.93
C VAL A 128 -9.45 -3.52 17.44
N ALA A 129 -8.46 -3.98 18.21
CA ALA A 129 -8.51 -3.90 19.67
C ALA A 129 -8.53 -2.45 20.17
N ASN A 130 -7.82 -1.54 19.52
CA ASN A 130 -7.81 -0.11 19.89
C ASN A 130 -9.18 0.52 19.68
N VAL A 131 -9.82 0.29 18.53
CA VAL A 131 -11.15 0.80 18.21
C VAL A 131 -12.19 0.27 19.20
N ILE A 132 -12.23 -1.04 19.42
CA ILE A 132 -13.17 -1.65 20.36
C ILE A 132 -12.94 -1.14 21.78
N LYS A 133 -11.70 -1.01 22.22
CA LYS A 133 -11.37 -0.49 23.54
C LYS A 133 -11.81 0.97 23.74
N ALA A 134 -11.70 1.81 22.70
CA ALA A 134 -12.21 3.17 22.72
C ALA A 134 -13.74 3.16 22.93
N SER A 135 -14.47 2.40 22.11
CA SER A 135 -15.93 2.31 22.19
C SER A 135 -16.43 1.67 23.50
N LEU A 136 -15.68 0.76 24.13
CA LEU A 136 -15.98 0.25 25.47
C LEU A 136 -15.91 1.35 26.54
N SER A 137 -15.06 2.34 26.37
CA SER A 137 -15.01 3.49 27.32
C SER A 137 -16.32 4.28 27.26
N THR A 138 -16.78 4.61 26.06
CA THR A 138 -18.08 5.29 25.86
C THR A 138 -19.23 4.41 26.30
N TYR A 139 -19.22 3.12 25.99
CA TYR A 139 -20.20 2.15 26.49
C TYR A 139 -20.33 2.21 28.01
N SER A 140 -19.22 2.16 28.74
CA SER A 140 -19.23 2.19 30.21
C SER A 140 -19.77 3.52 30.76
N GLN A 141 -19.49 4.64 30.11
CA GLN A 141 -19.98 5.97 30.52
C GLN A 141 -21.48 6.12 30.32
N VAL A 142 -22.00 5.73 29.14
CA VAL A 142 -23.41 5.91 28.83
C VAL A 142 -24.29 4.87 29.53
N SER A 143 -23.73 3.70 29.90
CA SER A 143 -24.51 2.68 30.65
C SER A 143 -24.94 3.16 32.04
N VAL A 144 -24.13 4.00 32.70
CA VAL A 144 -24.39 4.56 34.03
C VAL A 144 -25.25 5.85 33.97
N CYS A 145 -25.47 6.39 32.79
CA CYS A 145 -26.20 7.64 32.63
C CYS A 145 -27.70 7.39 32.50
N ASP A 146 -28.49 7.70 33.56
CA ASP A 146 -29.94 7.48 33.60
C ASP A 146 -30.74 8.53 32.81
N THR A 147 -30.11 9.62 32.36
CA THR A 147 -30.77 10.72 31.63
C THR A 147 -30.93 10.46 30.13
N LEU A 148 -30.22 9.46 29.59
CA LEU A 148 -30.25 9.14 28.16
C LEU A 148 -31.21 7.99 27.88
N SER A 149 -32.01 8.13 26.82
CA SER A 149 -32.82 7.04 26.30
C SER A 149 -31.95 5.89 25.77
N LYS A 150 -32.55 4.72 25.60
CA LYS A 150 -31.83 3.55 25.06
C LYS A 150 -31.28 3.80 23.67
N GLU A 151 -32.04 4.47 22.83
CA GLU A 151 -31.67 4.84 21.47
C GLU A 151 -30.52 5.84 21.46
N GLU A 152 -30.51 6.81 22.35
CA GLU A 152 -29.42 7.79 22.49
C GLU A 152 -28.11 7.13 22.95
N LYS A 153 -28.21 6.16 23.89
CA LYS A 153 -27.04 5.36 24.33
C LYS A 153 -26.43 4.55 23.17
N GLN A 154 -27.29 3.87 22.39
CA GLN A 154 -26.85 3.10 21.22
C GLN A 154 -26.21 4.00 20.16
N LEU A 155 -26.83 5.15 19.88
CA LEU A 155 -26.30 6.12 18.93
C LEU A 155 -24.95 6.67 19.37
N ALA A 156 -24.77 6.95 20.66
CA ALA A 156 -23.50 7.44 21.20
C ALA A 156 -22.36 6.42 21.03
N VAL A 157 -22.61 5.13 21.32
CA VAL A 157 -21.61 4.07 21.15
C VAL A 157 -21.29 3.85 19.67
N ARG A 158 -22.33 3.83 18.82
CA ARG A 158 -22.13 3.69 17.37
C ARG A 158 -21.32 4.83 16.79
N LYS A 159 -21.63 6.07 17.16
CA LYS A 159 -20.89 7.24 16.72
C LYS A 159 -19.42 7.19 17.16
N ASP A 160 -19.14 6.82 18.39
CA ASP A 160 -17.78 6.68 18.91
C ASP A 160 -16.99 5.59 18.18
N LEU A 161 -17.65 4.45 17.87
CA LEU A 161 -17.05 3.39 17.05
C LEU A 161 -16.68 3.89 15.65
N GLU A 162 -17.60 4.59 14.99
CA GLU A 162 -17.36 5.19 13.67
C GLU A 162 -16.20 6.20 13.71
N GLU A 163 -16.18 7.09 14.71
CA GLU A 163 -15.09 8.07 14.90
C GLU A 163 -13.74 7.39 15.18
N ALA A 164 -13.71 6.37 16.05
CA ALA A 164 -12.50 5.62 16.34
C ALA A 164 -11.98 4.86 15.11
N THR A 165 -12.87 4.28 14.29
CA THR A 165 -12.53 3.61 13.04
C THR A 165 -11.96 4.60 12.03
N MET A 166 -12.57 5.77 11.86
CA MET A 166 -12.09 6.83 10.96
C MET A 166 -10.71 7.36 11.34
N LEU A 167 -10.35 7.32 12.61
CA LEU A 167 -9.00 7.74 13.08
C LEU A 167 -7.92 6.69 12.80
N GLU A 168 -8.27 5.41 12.80
CA GLU A 168 -7.31 4.32 12.57
C GLU A 168 -7.17 3.96 11.07
N LEU A 169 -8.22 4.15 10.27
CA LEU A 169 -8.27 3.78 8.84
C LEU A 169 -7.13 4.40 8.01
N PRO A 170 -6.81 5.72 8.12
CA PRO A 170 -5.73 6.33 7.35
C PRO A 170 -4.36 5.68 7.60
N THR A 171 -4.15 5.12 8.79
CA THR A 171 -2.89 4.42 9.12
C THR A 171 -2.78 3.08 8.37
N MET A 172 -3.91 2.39 8.16
CA MET A 172 -3.97 1.16 7.38
C MET A 172 -3.85 1.43 5.87
N GLU A 173 -4.41 2.52 5.38
CA GLU A 173 -4.41 2.90 3.96
C GLU A 173 -3.18 3.68 3.52
N GLN A 174 -2.30 4.04 4.44
CA GLN A 174 -1.10 4.82 4.14
C GLN A 174 -0.31 4.21 2.98
N ASN A 175 0.18 5.05 2.06
CA ASN A 175 0.93 4.66 0.86
C ASN A 175 0.17 3.81 -0.18
N LEU A 176 -1.07 3.34 0.08
CA LEU A 176 -1.86 2.63 -0.93
C LEU A 176 -2.15 3.50 -2.15
N GLY A 177 -2.43 4.79 -1.94
CA GLY A 177 -2.65 5.74 -3.03
C GLY A 177 -1.46 5.84 -3.98
N VAL A 178 -0.23 5.71 -3.48
CA VAL A 178 0.98 5.69 -4.32
C VAL A 178 1.02 4.42 -5.17
N ILE A 179 0.75 3.25 -4.57
CA ILE A 179 0.69 1.98 -5.30
C ILE A 179 -0.40 2.05 -6.37
N ALA A 180 -1.60 2.58 -6.04
CA ALA A 180 -2.69 2.79 -6.99
C ALA A 180 -2.27 3.68 -8.18
N THR A 181 -1.56 4.77 -7.91
CA THR A 181 -1.07 5.67 -8.98
C THR A 181 -0.06 4.96 -9.89
N ILE A 182 0.81 4.11 -9.34
CA ILE A 182 1.81 3.38 -10.13
C ILE A 182 1.15 2.37 -11.09
N THR A 183 -0.08 1.91 -10.83
CA THR A 183 -0.79 0.99 -11.73
C THR A 183 -0.93 1.57 -13.14
N THR A 184 -1.31 2.82 -13.23
CA THR A 184 -1.45 3.54 -14.50
C THR A 184 -0.14 4.17 -14.96
N LEU A 185 0.61 4.77 -14.04
CA LEU A 185 1.85 5.47 -14.35
C LEU A 185 2.91 4.52 -14.94
N GLY A 186 3.02 3.28 -14.43
CA GLY A 186 3.93 2.27 -14.97
C GLY A 186 3.67 1.99 -16.45
N THR A 187 2.41 1.74 -16.81
CA THR A 187 2.00 1.47 -18.20
C THR A 187 2.20 2.70 -19.10
N LEU A 188 1.84 3.90 -18.61
CA LEU A 188 2.02 5.15 -19.37
C LEU A 188 3.52 5.46 -19.61
N MET A 189 4.38 5.23 -18.63
CA MET A 189 5.83 5.39 -18.81
C MET A 189 6.39 4.37 -19.80
N GLY A 190 5.89 3.14 -19.80
CA GLY A 190 6.23 2.14 -20.80
C GLY A 190 5.84 2.59 -22.22
N LEU A 191 4.62 3.08 -22.39
CA LEU A 191 4.13 3.61 -23.66
C LEU A 191 4.95 4.84 -24.12
N LEU A 192 5.26 5.74 -23.20
CA LEU A 192 6.13 6.89 -23.50
C LEU A 192 7.51 6.42 -23.99
N GLY A 193 8.04 5.35 -23.41
CA GLY A 193 9.27 4.73 -23.84
C GLY A 193 9.24 4.25 -25.30
N THR A 194 8.13 3.62 -25.73
CA THR A 194 7.98 3.23 -27.14
C THR A 194 7.92 4.43 -28.07
N VAL A 195 7.17 5.46 -27.73
CA VAL A 195 7.05 6.66 -28.56
C VAL A 195 8.43 7.32 -28.74
N ILE A 196 9.19 7.53 -27.67
CA ILE A 196 10.52 8.13 -27.71
C ILE A 196 11.49 7.24 -28.48
N GLY A 197 11.46 5.92 -28.27
CA GLY A 197 12.31 4.97 -28.96
C GLY A 197 12.07 4.95 -30.46
N MET A 198 10.80 4.93 -30.87
CA MET A 198 10.41 4.99 -32.28
C MET A 198 10.82 6.32 -32.95
N ILE A 199 10.61 7.46 -32.30
CA ILE A 199 11.07 8.77 -32.80
C ILE A 199 12.59 8.74 -33.07
N LYS A 200 13.38 8.25 -32.13
CA LYS A 200 14.84 8.14 -32.29
C LYS A 200 15.22 7.21 -33.44
N SER A 201 14.54 6.06 -33.56
CA SER A 201 14.81 5.08 -34.61
C SER A 201 14.56 5.64 -36.01
N PHE A 202 13.44 6.34 -36.22
CA PHE A 202 13.14 6.98 -37.50
C PHE A 202 14.04 8.19 -37.79
N ALA A 203 14.43 8.95 -36.78
CA ALA A 203 15.40 10.04 -36.94
C ALA A 203 16.77 9.52 -37.40
N ALA A 204 17.25 8.42 -36.81
CA ALA A 204 18.50 7.77 -37.22
C ALA A 204 18.44 7.26 -38.67
N LEU A 205 17.33 6.61 -39.03
CA LEU A 205 17.12 6.13 -40.41
C LEU A 205 17.12 7.28 -41.43
N SER A 206 16.46 8.39 -41.12
CA SER A 206 16.44 9.58 -41.97
C SER A 206 17.81 10.20 -42.18
N SER A 207 18.61 10.27 -41.13
CA SER A 207 19.98 10.82 -41.17
C SER A 207 20.96 9.94 -41.94
N ALA A 208 20.78 8.62 -41.90
CA ALA A 208 21.63 7.66 -42.62
C ALA A 208 21.24 7.44 -44.11
N GLY A 209 20.36 8.25 -44.63
CA GLY A 209 19.90 8.11 -46.05
C GLY A 209 19.09 6.85 -46.33
N GLY A 210 18.44 6.29 -45.28
CA GLY A 210 17.55 5.14 -45.37
C GLY A 210 18.23 3.76 -45.39
N THR A 211 19.54 3.68 -45.16
CA THR A 211 20.33 2.44 -45.32
C THR A 211 20.62 1.68 -44.02
N ASP A 212 20.43 2.30 -42.86
CA ASP A 212 20.78 1.66 -41.57
C ASP A 212 19.57 0.91 -40.97
N SER A 213 19.28 -0.26 -41.51
CA SER A 213 18.22 -1.16 -40.99
C SER A 213 18.55 -1.75 -39.63
N ILE A 214 19.84 -1.82 -39.23
CA ILE A 214 20.28 -2.33 -37.94
C ILE A 214 19.95 -1.34 -36.83
N ALA A 215 20.26 -0.06 -37.03
CA ALA A 215 19.89 1.01 -36.09
C ALA A 215 18.36 1.09 -35.88
N LEU A 216 17.59 0.98 -36.95
CA LEU A 216 16.12 0.94 -36.87
C LEU A 216 15.64 -0.26 -36.04
N SER A 217 16.11 -1.47 -36.36
CA SER A 217 15.70 -2.70 -35.63
C SER A 217 16.06 -2.66 -34.16
N THR A 218 17.27 -2.15 -33.83
CA THR A 218 17.73 -2.00 -32.45
C THR A 218 16.83 -1.02 -31.68
N GLY A 219 16.57 0.16 -32.25
CA GLY A 219 15.73 1.15 -31.57
C GLY A 219 14.28 0.72 -31.37
N ILE A 220 13.70 -0.07 -32.31
CA ILE A 220 12.39 -0.69 -32.12
C ILE A 220 12.45 -1.70 -30.95
N SER A 221 13.46 -2.55 -30.90
CA SER A 221 13.64 -3.52 -29.82
C SER A 221 13.75 -2.85 -28.44
N GLU A 222 14.53 -1.78 -28.35
CA GLU A 222 14.69 -0.96 -27.15
C GLU A 222 13.35 -0.35 -26.69
N ALA A 223 12.58 0.17 -27.63
CA ALA A 223 11.26 0.72 -27.37
C ALA A 223 10.29 -0.33 -26.79
N LEU A 224 10.27 -1.53 -27.38
CA LEU A 224 9.42 -2.63 -26.92
C LEU A 224 9.78 -3.12 -25.51
N VAL A 225 11.06 -3.13 -25.16
CA VAL A 225 11.52 -3.46 -23.80
C VAL A 225 10.93 -2.49 -22.78
N ASN A 226 10.95 -1.19 -23.05
CA ASN A 226 10.35 -0.19 -22.16
C ASN A 226 8.87 -0.46 -21.89
N THR A 227 8.11 -0.81 -22.93
CA THR A 227 6.69 -1.14 -22.77
C THR A 227 6.48 -2.42 -21.99
N ALA A 228 7.27 -3.46 -22.23
CA ALA A 228 7.19 -4.71 -21.48
C ALA A 228 7.44 -4.47 -19.98
N PHE A 229 8.46 -3.71 -19.63
CA PHE A 229 8.75 -3.35 -18.24
C PHE A 229 7.64 -2.47 -17.62
N GLY A 230 7.11 -1.52 -18.38
CA GLY A 230 6.01 -0.65 -17.93
C GLY A 230 4.74 -1.44 -17.61
N ILE A 231 4.34 -2.36 -18.51
CA ILE A 231 3.18 -3.24 -18.30
C ILE A 231 3.40 -4.16 -17.10
N ALA A 232 4.58 -4.78 -16.98
CA ALA A 232 4.90 -5.65 -15.86
C ALA A 232 4.84 -4.88 -14.53
N THR A 233 5.35 -3.65 -14.48
CA THR A 233 5.30 -2.78 -13.30
C THR A 233 3.85 -2.44 -12.93
N GLY A 234 3.02 -2.04 -13.91
CA GLY A 234 1.60 -1.75 -13.70
C GLY A 234 0.83 -2.97 -13.19
N ALA A 235 1.08 -4.15 -13.77
CA ALA A 235 0.47 -5.41 -13.33
C ALA A 235 0.83 -5.77 -11.89
N CYS A 236 2.11 -5.65 -11.52
CA CYS A 236 2.54 -5.86 -10.13
C CYS A 236 1.86 -4.89 -9.15
N ALA A 237 1.73 -3.62 -9.54
CA ALA A 237 1.08 -2.60 -8.73
C ALA A 237 -0.41 -2.88 -8.53
N VAL A 238 -1.15 -3.26 -9.58
CA VAL A 238 -2.58 -3.63 -9.50
C VAL A 238 -2.79 -4.81 -8.54
N ILE A 239 -1.98 -5.86 -8.69
CA ILE A 239 -2.09 -7.05 -7.82
C ILE A 239 -1.82 -6.66 -6.36
N ALA A 240 -0.76 -5.88 -6.11
CA ALA A 240 -0.41 -5.43 -4.77
C ALA A 240 -1.53 -4.56 -4.16
N TYR A 241 -2.04 -3.58 -4.90
CA TYR A 241 -3.11 -2.70 -4.46
C TYR A 241 -4.36 -3.47 -4.05
N ASN A 242 -4.87 -4.33 -4.93
CA ASN A 242 -6.07 -5.13 -4.66
C ASN A 242 -5.88 -6.08 -3.48
N PHE A 243 -4.70 -6.68 -3.34
CA PHE A 243 -4.39 -7.54 -2.21
C PHE A 243 -4.47 -6.77 -0.88
N PHE A 244 -3.87 -5.58 -0.80
CA PHE A 244 -3.85 -4.80 0.44
C PHE A 244 -5.22 -4.21 0.76
N THR A 245 -5.96 -3.69 -0.22
CA THR A 245 -7.33 -3.20 -0.05
C THR A 245 -8.23 -4.30 0.53
N SER A 246 -8.23 -5.49 -0.06
CA SER A 246 -9.00 -6.63 0.46
C SER A 246 -8.61 -7.03 1.89
N LYS A 247 -7.33 -6.87 2.28
CA LYS A 247 -6.90 -7.13 3.66
C LYS A 247 -7.38 -6.07 4.63
N ILE A 248 -7.42 -4.81 4.22
CA ILE A 248 -7.95 -3.69 5.02
C ILE A 248 -9.46 -3.86 5.21
N ASP A 249 -10.18 -4.16 4.13
CA ASP A 249 -11.63 -4.42 4.17
C ASP A 249 -11.97 -5.53 5.16
N GLY A 250 -11.18 -6.62 5.17
CA GLY A 250 -11.38 -7.70 6.13
C GLY A 250 -11.12 -7.29 7.59
N ILE A 251 -10.19 -6.34 7.84
CA ILE A 251 -9.96 -5.80 9.18
C ILE A 251 -11.11 -4.88 9.58
N THR A 252 -11.55 -4.00 8.69
CA THR A 252 -12.68 -3.08 8.92
C THR A 252 -13.98 -3.85 9.16
N HIS A 253 -14.25 -4.88 8.36
CA HIS A 253 -15.40 -5.76 8.57
C HIS A 253 -15.40 -6.40 9.97
N SER A 254 -14.24 -6.80 10.48
CA SER A 254 -14.13 -7.34 11.85
C SER A 254 -14.43 -6.29 12.92
N ILE A 255 -14.11 -5.02 12.69
CA ILE A 255 -14.48 -3.90 13.57
C ILE A 255 -16.01 -3.72 13.57
N ASP A 256 -16.60 -3.66 12.38
CA ASP A 256 -18.04 -3.47 12.21
C ASP A 256 -18.82 -4.62 12.84
N GLU A 257 -18.35 -5.85 12.67
CA GLU A 257 -18.96 -7.05 13.25
C GLU A 257 -18.98 -6.98 14.77
N ILE A 258 -17.85 -6.69 15.43
CA ILE A 258 -17.82 -6.52 16.90
C ILE A 258 -18.65 -5.32 17.34
N GLY A 259 -18.58 -4.21 16.58
CA GLY A 259 -19.33 -3.00 16.87
C GLY A 259 -20.83 -3.22 16.88
N ALA A 260 -21.35 -3.99 15.92
CA ALA A 260 -22.76 -4.37 15.87
C ALA A 260 -23.18 -5.14 17.14
N TYR A 261 -22.37 -6.10 17.59
CA TYR A 261 -22.63 -6.84 18.83
C TYR A 261 -22.54 -5.95 20.08
N LEU A 262 -21.60 -5.01 20.11
CA LEU A 262 -21.45 -4.06 21.21
C LEU A 262 -22.71 -3.18 21.35
N VAL A 263 -23.26 -2.68 20.26
CA VAL A 263 -24.50 -1.90 20.24
C VAL A 263 -25.70 -2.78 20.62
N GLN A 264 -25.75 -4.01 20.12
CA GLN A 264 -26.84 -4.96 20.42
C GLN A 264 -26.84 -5.39 21.89
N SER A 265 -25.70 -5.53 22.54
CA SER A 265 -25.58 -5.93 23.95
C SER A 265 -26.29 -4.93 24.89
N PHE A 266 -26.39 -3.65 24.50
CA PHE A 266 -27.22 -2.67 25.20
C PHE A 266 -28.71 -3.03 25.20
N THR A 267 -29.18 -3.73 24.16
CA THR A 267 -30.58 -4.12 24.02
C THR A 267 -30.90 -5.28 24.95
N ILE A 268 -29.99 -6.19 25.18
CA ILE A 268 -30.21 -7.44 25.95
C ILE A 268 -30.11 -7.19 27.45
N LYS A 269 -29.20 -6.35 27.91
CA LYS A 269 -28.91 -6.15 29.35
C LYS A 269 -29.93 -5.30 30.11
N GLN A 270 -30.89 -4.68 29.42
CA GLN A 270 -31.95 -3.86 30.02
C GLN A 270 -33.33 -4.56 29.97
N ARG A 271 -33.38 -5.87 29.78
CA ARG A 271 -34.52 -6.72 30.10
C ARG A 271 -34.33 -7.31 31.51
#